data_f39a6cc84fb93a6aeb3ead83c25e0cdc
#
_entry.id   f39a6cc84fb93a6aeb3ead83c25e0cdc
#
_cell.length_a   1.000
_cell.length_b   1.000
_cell.length_c   1.000
_cell.angle_alpha   90.00
_cell.angle_beta   90.00
_cell.angle_gamma   90.00
#
_symmetry.space_group_name_H-M   'P 1'
#
loop_
_entity.id
_entity.type
_entity.pdbx_description
1 polymer ?
#
loop_
_entity_poly.entity_id
_entity_poly.type
_entity_poly.pdbx_seq_one_letter_code
_entity_poly.pdbx_strand_id
1 'polypeptide(L)'
;MKRLYFKPNTDVITEGDLGDCAYIVEAGSLEVSKINNQNNKQVLGRLKENDIFGELGLIDGLPRSATVTALEDCTIKVLTKNSFNSLAKNRPEALMPIFKVLASRLRSTLKQVIGVPNHG
;
A
#
# COMPACT_ATOMS: atom_id res chain seq x y z
N MET A 1 15.99 5.95 -4.20
CA MET A 1 15.30 4.96 -3.36
C MET A 1 15.89 3.58 -3.56
N LYS A 2 15.93 2.80 -2.51
CA LYS A 2 16.36 1.41 -2.58
C LYS A 2 15.34 0.59 -3.38
N ARG A 3 15.83 -0.33 -4.22
CA ARG A 3 15.01 -1.27 -4.97
C ARG A 3 15.12 -2.65 -4.37
N LEU A 4 13.98 -3.35 -4.29
CA LEU A 4 13.90 -4.75 -3.89
C LEU A 4 13.28 -5.56 -5.03
N TYR A 5 13.70 -6.81 -5.14
CA TYR A 5 13.25 -7.72 -6.21
C TYR A 5 12.56 -8.91 -5.57
N PHE A 6 11.37 -9.25 -6.07
CA PHE A 6 10.55 -10.34 -5.53
C PHE A 6 10.18 -11.33 -6.61
N LYS A 7 10.27 -12.61 -6.30
CA LYS A 7 9.82 -13.69 -7.17
C LYS A 7 8.31 -13.89 -7.02
N PRO A 8 7.66 -14.55 -8.01
CA PRO A 8 6.23 -14.89 -7.88
C PRO A 8 5.93 -15.62 -6.58
N ASN A 9 4.77 -15.34 -6.00
CA ASN A 9 4.27 -15.96 -4.77
C ASN A 9 5.04 -15.60 -3.50
N THR A 10 5.85 -14.55 -3.54
CA THR A 10 6.57 -14.03 -2.37
C THR A 10 5.79 -12.86 -1.79
N ASP A 11 5.62 -12.85 -0.47
CA ASP A 11 4.96 -11.73 0.23
C ASP A 11 5.94 -10.60 0.42
N VAL A 12 5.55 -9.40 -0.01
CA VAL A 12 6.31 -8.17 0.22
C VAL A 12 6.03 -7.64 1.62
N ILE A 13 4.75 -7.63 1.99
CA ILE A 13 4.30 -7.34 3.36
C ILE A 13 3.27 -8.39 3.75
N THR A 14 3.19 -8.66 5.06
CA THR A 14 2.29 -9.67 5.62
C THR A 14 1.36 -9.03 6.64
N GLU A 15 0.08 -9.32 6.53
CA GLU A 15 -0.94 -8.84 7.47
C GLU A 15 -0.53 -9.09 8.92
N GLY A 16 -0.65 -8.06 9.75
CA GLY A 16 -0.31 -8.13 11.17
C GLY A 16 1.14 -7.81 11.51
N ASP A 17 2.05 -7.87 10.55
CA ASP A 17 3.45 -7.53 10.79
C ASP A 17 3.62 -6.03 10.96
N LEU A 18 4.64 -5.66 11.76
CA LEU A 18 5.01 -4.26 11.91
C LEU A 18 5.89 -3.84 10.75
N GLY A 19 5.72 -2.59 10.32
CA GLY A 19 6.55 -2.01 9.27
C GLY A 19 6.28 -0.52 9.17
N ASP A 20 7.33 0.24 8.88
CA ASP A 20 7.28 1.70 8.88
C ASP A 20 7.69 2.32 7.54
N CYS A 21 7.68 1.54 6.47
CA CYS A 21 7.99 2.05 5.14
C CYS A 21 6.82 1.80 4.20
N ALA A 22 6.79 2.57 3.11
CA ALA A 22 5.87 2.36 2.00
C ALA A 22 6.64 1.83 0.79
N TYR A 23 5.89 1.39 -0.21
CA TYR A 23 6.45 0.78 -1.41
C TYR A 23 5.78 1.32 -2.65
N ILE A 24 6.55 1.41 -3.74
CA ILE A 24 6.04 1.82 -5.05
C ILE A 24 6.38 0.71 -6.04
N VAL A 25 5.39 0.24 -6.78
CA VAL A 25 5.60 -0.78 -7.81
C VAL A 25 6.33 -0.14 -8.99
N GLU A 26 7.56 -0.57 -9.27
CA GLU A 26 8.30 -0.13 -10.44
C GLU A 26 8.00 -1.03 -11.64
N ALA A 27 7.90 -2.34 -11.41
CA ALA A 27 7.58 -3.31 -12.44
C ALA A 27 6.89 -4.52 -11.83
N GLY A 28 6.02 -5.15 -12.59
CA GLY A 28 5.28 -6.35 -12.18
C GLY A 28 3.91 -6.05 -11.63
N SER A 29 3.26 -7.10 -11.12
CA SER A 29 1.93 -7.01 -10.52
C SER A 29 1.88 -7.79 -9.21
N LEU A 30 1.05 -7.31 -8.27
CA LEU A 30 0.90 -7.89 -6.94
C LEU A 30 -0.56 -8.02 -6.59
N GLU A 31 -0.84 -8.87 -5.61
CA GLU A 31 -2.18 -9.13 -5.10
C GLU A 31 -2.26 -8.65 -3.65
N VAL A 32 -3.33 -7.95 -3.34
CA VAL A 32 -3.63 -7.54 -1.96
C VAL A 32 -4.67 -8.50 -1.41
N SER A 33 -4.39 -9.10 -0.26
CA SER A 33 -5.29 -10.07 0.35
C SER A 33 -5.36 -9.92 1.86
N LYS A 34 -6.40 -10.52 2.44
CA LYS A 34 -6.63 -10.50 3.87
C LYS A 34 -7.28 -11.83 4.26
N ILE A 35 -7.01 -12.28 5.48
CA ILE A 35 -7.69 -13.45 6.03
C ILE A 35 -8.99 -12.98 6.68
N ASN A 36 -10.11 -13.53 6.24
CA ASN A 36 -11.42 -13.15 6.76
C ASN A 36 -11.77 -13.88 8.06
N ASN A 37 -12.95 -13.59 8.63
CA ASN A 37 -13.40 -14.17 9.90
C ASN A 37 -13.59 -15.70 9.84
N GLN A 38 -13.71 -16.26 8.65
CA GLN A 38 -13.86 -17.70 8.43
C GLN A 38 -12.50 -18.37 8.17
N ASN A 39 -11.40 -17.64 8.39
CA ASN A 39 -10.03 -18.10 8.17
C ASN A 39 -9.72 -18.42 6.71
N ASN A 40 -10.43 -17.77 5.78
CA ASN A 40 -10.20 -17.92 4.35
C ASN A 40 -9.53 -16.67 3.79
N LYS A 41 -8.67 -16.87 2.79
CA LYS A 41 -8.05 -15.78 2.07
C LYS A 41 -9.09 -15.06 1.22
N GLN A 42 -9.13 -13.75 1.36
CA GLN A 42 -9.98 -12.87 0.55
C GLN A 42 -9.10 -11.92 -0.24
N VAL A 43 -9.20 -11.95 -1.56
CA VAL A 43 -8.47 -11.04 -2.44
C VAL A 43 -9.21 -9.71 -2.45
N LEU A 44 -8.49 -8.63 -2.08
CA LEU A 44 -9.06 -7.28 -2.01
C LEU A 44 -8.81 -6.49 -3.28
N GLY A 45 -7.76 -6.80 -4.02
CA GLY A 45 -7.42 -6.09 -5.24
C GLY A 45 -6.04 -6.46 -5.77
N ARG A 46 -5.63 -5.74 -6.79
CA ARG A 46 -4.32 -5.91 -7.43
C ARG A 46 -3.60 -4.58 -7.54
N LEU A 47 -2.28 -4.65 -7.53
CA LEU A 47 -1.39 -3.51 -7.69
C LEU A 47 -0.59 -3.68 -8.97
N LYS A 48 -0.34 -2.57 -9.64
CA LYS A 48 0.39 -2.52 -10.90
C LYS A 48 1.44 -1.42 -10.84
N GLU A 49 2.18 -1.24 -11.93
CA GLU A 49 3.21 -0.22 -12.06
C GLU A 49 2.69 1.15 -11.61
N ASN A 50 3.50 1.83 -10.81
CA ASN A 50 3.27 3.14 -10.19
C ASN A 50 2.29 3.15 -9.02
N ASP A 51 1.68 2.03 -8.67
CA ASP A 51 0.84 1.97 -7.47
C ASP A 51 1.70 2.03 -6.21
N ILE A 52 1.14 2.66 -5.16
CA ILE A 52 1.77 2.81 -3.85
C ILE A 52 1.01 1.93 -2.86
N PHE A 53 1.75 1.23 -2.01
CA PHE A 53 1.14 0.42 -0.95
C PHE A 53 1.99 0.46 0.33
N GLY A 54 1.39 0.06 1.46
CA GLY A 54 2.06 0.09 2.76
C GLY A 54 2.18 1.49 3.36
N GLU A 55 1.54 2.49 2.76
CA GLU A 55 1.64 3.89 3.18
C GLU A 55 1.03 4.16 4.55
N LEU A 56 0.04 3.37 4.97
CA LEU A 56 -0.57 3.55 6.29
C LEU A 56 0.45 3.28 7.40
N GLY A 57 1.23 2.20 7.29
CA GLY A 57 2.28 1.90 8.25
C GLY A 57 3.37 2.97 8.31
N LEU A 58 3.65 3.60 7.18
CA LEU A 58 4.58 4.71 7.11
C LEU A 58 4.09 5.91 7.94
N ILE A 59 2.79 6.17 7.92
CA ILE A 59 2.16 7.33 8.56
C ILE A 59 1.86 7.07 10.03
N ASP A 60 1.19 5.96 10.34
CA ASP A 60 0.67 5.70 11.69
C ASP A 60 1.46 4.65 12.49
N GLY A 61 2.35 3.90 11.84
CA GLY A 61 3.15 2.88 12.51
C GLY A 61 2.36 1.67 13.02
N LEU A 62 1.10 1.54 12.60
CA LEU A 62 0.26 0.41 13.00
C LEU A 62 0.61 -0.85 12.19
N PRO A 63 0.24 -2.04 12.68
CA PRO A 63 0.47 -3.29 11.94
C PRO A 63 -0.12 -3.25 10.54
N ARG A 64 0.49 -4.00 9.63
CA ARG A 64 0.02 -4.10 8.24
C ARG A 64 -1.42 -4.61 8.20
N SER A 65 -2.28 -3.90 7.46
CA SER A 65 -3.70 -4.22 7.38
C SER A 65 -4.03 -5.33 6.39
N ALA A 66 -3.08 -5.68 5.53
CA ALA A 66 -3.26 -6.70 4.50
C ALA A 66 -1.92 -7.31 4.10
N THR A 67 -1.97 -8.40 3.38
CA THR A 67 -0.80 -9.06 2.77
C THR A 67 -0.72 -8.64 1.31
N VAL A 68 0.49 -8.33 0.84
CA VAL A 68 0.76 -8.01 -0.57
C VAL A 68 1.74 -9.05 -1.10
N THR A 69 1.29 -9.81 -2.10
CA THR A 69 2.02 -10.95 -2.67
C THR A 69 2.34 -10.68 -4.13
N ALA A 70 3.57 -10.93 -4.54
CA ALA A 70 3.97 -10.82 -5.94
C ALA A 70 3.28 -11.91 -6.77
N LEU A 71 2.68 -11.52 -7.90
CA LEU A 71 2.07 -12.45 -8.84
C LEU A 71 3.03 -12.87 -9.96
N GLU A 72 4.07 -12.08 -10.15
CA GLU A 72 5.13 -12.30 -11.13
C GLU A 72 6.42 -11.71 -10.57
N ASP A 73 7.51 -11.75 -11.32
CA ASP A 73 8.72 -11.05 -10.91
C ASP A 73 8.42 -9.56 -10.76
N CYS A 74 8.73 -9.00 -9.61
CA CYS A 74 8.43 -7.60 -9.29
C CYS A 74 9.68 -6.85 -8.87
N THR A 75 9.74 -5.59 -9.26
CA THR A 75 10.70 -4.62 -8.76
C THR A 75 9.95 -3.57 -7.98
N ILE A 76 10.33 -3.38 -6.73
CA ILE A 76 9.63 -2.52 -5.77
C ILE A 76 10.62 -1.47 -5.24
N LYS A 77 10.23 -0.21 -5.29
CA LYS A 77 10.99 0.89 -4.65
C LYS A 77 10.52 1.05 -3.22
N VAL A 78 11.45 1.28 -2.31
CA VAL A 78 11.15 1.46 -0.88
C VAL A 78 11.17 2.94 -0.52
N LEU A 79 10.10 3.42 0.07
CA LEU A 79 10.02 4.77 0.65
C LEU A 79 10.11 4.63 2.17
N THR A 80 11.27 4.98 2.71
CA THR A 80 11.51 4.92 4.15
C THR A 80 10.85 6.08 4.88
N LYS A 81 10.68 5.94 6.20
CA LYS A 81 10.16 7.02 7.04
C LYS A 81 11.06 8.26 6.98
N ASN A 82 12.39 8.07 6.95
CA ASN A 82 13.33 9.19 6.84
C ASN A 82 13.17 9.92 5.51
N SER A 83 13.04 9.21 4.41
CA SER A 83 12.82 9.82 3.09
C SER A 83 11.47 10.55 3.05
N PHE A 84 10.42 9.94 3.64
CA PHE A 84 9.11 10.56 3.73
C PHE A 84 9.18 11.89 4.51
N ASN A 85 9.83 11.88 5.67
CA ASN A 85 9.97 13.06 6.50
C ASN A 85 10.77 14.16 5.79
N SER A 86 11.82 13.78 5.07
CA SER A 86 12.62 14.71 4.27
C SER A 86 11.78 15.37 3.17
N LEU A 87 10.95 14.58 2.46
CA LEU A 87 10.04 15.12 1.44
C LEU A 87 9.00 16.04 2.07
N ALA A 88 8.43 15.66 3.20
CA ALA A 88 7.43 16.50 3.90
C ALA A 88 8.00 17.86 4.30
N LYS A 89 9.27 17.91 4.69
CA LYS A 89 9.94 19.12 5.10
C LYS A 89 10.39 19.98 3.93
N ASN A 90 10.98 19.36 2.90
CA ASN A 90 11.69 20.07 1.85
C ASN A 90 10.92 20.14 0.53
N ARG A 91 10.07 19.15 0.26
CA ARG A 91 9.30 19.06 -0.99
C ARG A 91 7.92 18.44 -0.73
N PRO A 92 7.07 19.12 0.04
CA PRO A 92 5.77 18.56 0.44
C PRO A 92 4.87 18.21 -0.75
N GLU A 93 4.99 18.89 -1.87
CA GLU A 93 4.22 18.58 -3.07
C GLU A 93 4.51 17.18 -3.62
N ALA A 94 5.67 16.62 -3.33
CA ALA A 94 6.03 15.27 -3.75
C ALA A 94 5.20 14.19 -3.02
N LEU A 95 4.51 14.54 -1.93
CA LEU A 95 3.65 13.62 -1.18
C LEU A 95 2.23 13.56 -1.73
N MET A 96 1.86 14.40 -2.69
CA MET A 96 0.50 14.44 -3.22
C MET A 96 0.02 13.07 -3.75
N PRO A 97 0.84 12.26 -4.44
CA PRO A 97 0.39 10.93 -4.87
C PRO A 97 -0.08 10.04 -3.71
N ILE A 98 0.58 10.11 -2.54
CA ILE A 98 0.18 9.36 -1.34
C ILE A 98 -1.17 9.86 -0.83
N PHE A 99 -1.33 11.17 -0.73
CA PHE A 99 -2.59 11.78 -0.28
C PHE A 99 -3.75 11.41 -1.21
N LYS A 100 -3.52 11.38 -2.51
CA LYS A 100 -4.55 10.98 -3.48
C LYS A 100 -4.99 9.53 -3.28
N VAL A 101 -4.06 8.63 -3.01
CA VAL A 101 -4.37 7.22 -2.72
C VAL A 101 -5.23 7.12 -1.47
N LEU A 102 -4.84 7.82 -0.40
CA LEU A 102 -5.59 7.80 0.87
C LEU A 102 -6.99 8.40 0.70
N ALA A 103 -7.12 9.51 -0.02
CA ALA A 103 -8.42 10.13 -0.29
C ALA A 103 -9.33 9.20 -1.07
N SER A 104 -8.81 8.53 -2.10
CA SER A 104 -9.56 7.59 -2.91
C SER A 104 -10.07 6.41 -2.09
N ARG A 105 -9.22 5.87 -1.22
CA ARG A 105 -9.60 4.75 -0.33
C ARG A 105 -10.68 5.17 0.67
N LEU A 106 -10.55 6.36 1.24
CA LEU A 106 -11.53 6.87 2.19
C LEU A 106 -12.89 7.03 1.53
N ARG A 107 -12.95 7.61 0.33
CA ARG A 107 -14.20 7.75 -0.41
C ARG A 107 -14.85 6.41 -0.72
N SER A 108 -14.06 5.43 -1.16
CA SER A 108 -14.56 4.08 -1.42
C SER A 108 -15.14 3.45 -0.16
N THR A 109 -14.47 3.59 0.98
CA THR A 109 -14.92 3.05 2.25
C THR A 109 -16.25 3.70 2.69
N LEU A 110 -16.34 5.02 2.63
CA LEU A 110 -17.58 5.73 2.97
C LEU A 110 -18.73 5.30 2.08
N LYS A 111 -18.48 5.14 0.80
CA LYS A 111 -19.48 4.72 -0.18
C LYS A 111 -20.00 3.32 0.12
N GLN A 112 -19.12 2.39 0.50
CA GLN A 112 -19.49 1.02 0.82
C GLN A 112 -20.25 0.91 2.16
N VAL A 113 -19.80 1.64 3.17
CA VAL A 113 -20.34 1.52 4.54
C VAL A 113 -21.68 2.19 4.70
N ILE A 114 -21.85 3.40 4.16
CA ILE A 114 -23.06 4.20 4.38
C ILE A 114 -23.88 4.41 3.11
N GLY A 115 -23.44 3.89 1.98
CA GLY A 115 -24.20 3.93 0.73
C GLY A 115 -24.50 5.31 0.20
N VAL A 116 -23.75 6.34 0.60
CA VAL A 116 -23.98 7.71 0.13
C VAL A 116 -23.14 7.99 -1.11
N PRO A 117 -23.60 8.93 -1.97
CA PRO A 117 -22.79 9.37 -3.09
C PRO A 117 -21.47 9.97 -2.63
N ASN A 118 -20.49 9.92 -3.51
CA ASN A 118 -19.16 10.47 -3.24
C ASN A 118 -19.20 12.00 -3.43
N HIS A 119 -19.22 12.72 -2.33
CA HIS A 119 -19.26 14.19 -2.33
C HIS A 119 -17.90 14.83 -2.14
N GLY A 120 -16.96 14.08 -1.65
CA GLY A 120 -15.68 14.61 -1.29
C GLY A 120 -14.76 14.80 -2.44
#